data_21fd2f313067f1022adf8acf8eb95aee
#
_entry.id   21fd2f313067f1022adf8acf8eb95aee
#
_cell.length_a   1.000
_cell.length_b   1.000
_cell.length_c   1.000
_cell.angle_alpha   90.00
_cell.angle_beta   90.00
_cell.angle_gamma   90.00
#
_symmetry.space_group_name_H-M   'P 1'
#
loop_
_entity.id
_entity.type
_entity.pdbx_description
1 polymer ?
#
loop_
_entity_poly.entity_id
_entity_poly.type
_entity_poly.pdbx_seq_one_letter_code
_entity_poly.pdbx_strand_id
1 'polypeptide(L)'
;MAAEYLLGAKASCSDGFCGEVRRTILDPVALTVTHLVIEPKHRGALGRLVPVELADATSGEIRLRCTLAEFEQLDPAEETDIVEGAGYGGGYGSAASVQGYGNVGGMGVGGSVSGMGIGMGLGHRTPLVVTHTVPLGEAEVSRHEHVHALDGEIGQVEGFVMDPADHQVTHVLLREGHIWGRKEVAIPISAVVTVDEGIRLNITKEQVGNLPPLA
;
A
#
# COMPACT_ATOMS: atom_id res chain seq x y z
N MET A 1 -12.55 -1.01 -27.30
CA MET A 1 -13.49 -0.88 -26.17
C MET A 1 -12.63 -0.60 -24.95
N ALA A 2 -12.98 0.42 -24.15
CA ALA A 2 -12.25 0.73 -22.94
C ALA A 2 -12.41 -0.41 -21.90
N ALA A 3 -11.37 -0.71 -21.15
CA ALA A 3 -11.35 -1.75 -20.13
C ALA A 3 -11.25 -1.12 -18.74
N GLU A 4 -12.06 -1.59 -17.81
CA GLU A 4 -12.09 -1.10 -16.43
C GLU A 4 -11.22 -1.98 -15.53
N TYR A 5 -10.24 -1.37 -14.88
CA TYR A 5 -9.34 -2.00 -13.93
C TYR A 5 -9.66 -1.48 -12.53
N LEU A 6 -10.47 -2.24 -11.80
CA LEU A 6 -10.89 -1.87 -10.45
C LEU A 6 -9.88 -2.31 -9.40
N LEU A 7 -9.56 -1.41 -8.49
CA LEU A 7 -8.79 -1.72 -7.29
C LEU A 7 -9.67 -2.54 -6.32
N GLY A 8 -9.18 -3.71 -5.94
CA GLY A 8 -9.94 -4.71 -5.19
C GLY A 8 -10.65 -5.74 -6.07
N ALA A 9 -10.51 -5.64 -7.40
CA ALA A 9 -10.99 -6.69 -8.30
C ALA A 9 -10.27 -8.01 -8.03
N LYS A 10 -10.99 -9.11 -8.22
CA LYS A 10 -10.40 -10.44 -8.14
C LYS A 10 -9.54 -10.69 -9.37
N ALA A 11 -8.38 -11.31 -9.13
CA ALA A 11 -7.47 -11.72 -10.18
C ALA A 11 -7.36 -13.25 -10.23
N SER A 12 -7.41 -13.80 -11.44
CA SER A 12 -7.33 -15.24 -11.69
C SER A 12 -6.32 -15.52 -12.80
N CYS A 13 -5.43 -16.47 -12.56
CA CYS A 13 -4.56 -17.05 -13.56
C CYS A 13 -5.33 -18.04 -14.43
N SER A 14 -4.68 -18.61 -15.43
CA SER A 14 -5.29 -19.60 -16.35
C SER A 14 -5.77 -20.88 -15.64
N ASP A 15 -5.14 -21.23 -14.51
CA ASP A 15 -5.35 -22.44 -13.73
C ASP A 15 -5.95 -22.22 -12.33
N GLY A 16 -6.24 -20.97 -11.94
CA GLY A 16 -6.87 -20.71 -10.65
C GLY A 16 -6.84 -19.27 -10.19
N PHE A 17 -7.48 -19.03 -9.06
CA PHE A 17 -7.51 -17.73 -8.40
C PHE A 17 -6.13 -17.39 -7.80
N CYS A 18 -5.59 -16.21 -8.10
CA CYS A 18 -4.28 -15.77 -7.63
C CYS A 18 -4.32 -14.66 -6.57
N GLY A 19 -5.37 -13.83 -6.53
CA GLY A 19 -5.43 -12.76 -5.55
C GLY A 19 -6.41 -11.63 -5.87
N GLU A 20 -6.15 -10.46 -5.29
CA GLU A 20 -6.92 -9.24 -5.52
C GLU A 20 -5.98 -8.10 -5.91
N VAL A 21 -6.40 -7.25 -6.85
CA VAL A 21 -5.65 -6.05 -7.23
C VAL A 21 -5.68 -5.06 -6.07
N ARG A 22 -4.53 -4.70 -5.55
CA ARG A 22 -4.41 -3.76 -4.43
C ARG A 22 -3.93 -2.39 -4.86
N ARG A 23 -3.01 -2.37 -5.80
CA ARG A 23 -2.35 -1.15 -6.26
C ARG A 23 -2.16 -1.22 -7.76
N THR A 24 -2.07 -0.06 -8.39
CA THR A 24 -1.72 0.11 -9.79
C THR A 24 -0.48 0.95 -9.88
N ILE A 25 0.47 0.57 -10.71
CA ILE A 25 1.68 1.33 -10.97
C ILE A 25 1.59 1.89 -12.37
N LEU A 26 1.87 3.16 -12.50
CA LEU A 26 1.75 3.89 -13.76
C LEU A 26 2.92 4.86 -13.97
N ASP A 27 3.24 5.12 -15.22
CA ASP A 27 4.10 6.22 -15.62
C ASP A 27 3.33 7.54 -15.45
N PRO A 28 3.76 8.44 -14.54
CA PRO A 28 3.03 9.69 -14.27
C PRO A 28 3.11 10.70 -15.40
N VAL A 29 4.04 10.54 -16.34
CA VAL A 29 4.24 11.43 -17.50
C VAL A 29 3.43 10.93 -18.69
N ALA A 30 3.56 9.65 -19.02
CA ALA A 30 2.82 9.03 -20.11
C ALA A 30 1.36 8.72 -19.73
N LEU A 31 1.04 8.67 -18.43
CA LEU A 31 -0.26 8.27 -17.89
C LEU A 31 -0.68 6.88 -18.39
N THR A 32 0.29 5.99 -18.45
CA THR A 32 0.15 4.61 -18.91
C THR A 32 0.35 3.67 -17.74
N VAL A 33 -0.56 2.73 -17.55
CA VAL A 33 -0.37 1.68 -16.52
C VAL A 33 0.69 0.71 -17.01
N THR A 34 1.66 0.42 -16.14
CA THR A 34 2.76 -0.50 -16.41
C THR A 34 2.57 -1.81 -15.67
N HIS A 35 2.15 -1.75 -14.40
CA HIS A 35 1.97 -2.93 -13.57
C HIS A 35 0.71 -2.86 -12.71
N LEU A 36 0.21 -4.04 -12.38
CA LEU A 36 -0.78 -4.24 -11.32
C LEU A 36 -0.11 -4.96 -10.16
N VAL A 37 -0.37 -4.52 -8.94
CA VAL A 37 0.04 -5.25 -7.74
C VAL A 37 -1.11 -6.14 -7.31
N ILE A 38 -0.89 -7.45 -7.37
CA ILE A 38 -1.87 -8.45 -6.99
C ILE A 38 -1.41 -9.14 -5.71
N GLU A 39 -2.22 -9.03 -4.66
CA GLU A 39 -1.96 -9.65 -3.37
C GLU A 39 -2.74 -10.96 -3.24
N PRO A 40 -2.06 -12.10 -2.96
CA PRO A 40 -2.72 -13.35 -2.62
C PRO A 40 -3.52 -13.22 -1.32
N LYS A 41 -4.64 -13.94 -1.22
CA LYS A 41 -5.51 -13.92 -0.01
C LYS A 41 -4.87 -14.47 1.26
N HIS A 42 -3.76 -15.15 1.15
CA HIS A 42 -3.08 -15.76 2.30
C HIS A 42 -2.31 -14.70 3.09
N ARG A 43 -2.61 -14.56 4.38
CA ARG A 43 -1.89 -13.66 5.28
C ARG A 43 -0.40 -13.97 5.27
N GLY A 44 0.41 -12.98 4.89
CA GLY A 44 1.87 -13.06 4.86
C GLY A 44 2.49 -13.43 3.50
N ALA A 45 1.70 -13.62 2.47
CA ALA A 45 2.23 -13.68 1.11
C ALA A 45 2.43 -12.25 0.59
N LEU A 46 3.60 -11.99 0.02
CA LEU A 46 3.93 -10.71 -0.60
C LEU A 46 3.12 -10.56 -1.90
N GLY A 47 2.71 -9.34 -2.20
CA GLY A 47 2.14 -8.99 -3.49
C GLY A 47 3.11 -9.25 -4.64
N ARG A 48 2.59 -9.39 -5.84
CA ARG A 48 3.38 -9.56 -7.06
C ARG A 48 3.16 -8.40 -8.01
N LEU A 49 4.26 -7.93 -8.60
CA LEU A 49 4.25 -6.97 -9.70
C LEU A 49 3.89 -7.70 -10.99
N VAL A 50 2.67 -7.49 -11.46
CA VAL A 50 2.16 -8.12 -12.68
C VAL A 50 2.22 -7.11 -13.82
N PRO A 51 3.03 -7.33 -14.86
CA PRO A 51 3.00 -6.49 -16.05
C PRO A 51 1.59 -6.41 -16.63
N VAL A 52 1.14 -5.20 -16.98
CA VAL A 52 -0.25 -4.99 -17.44
C VAL A 52 -0.58 -5.77 -18.71
N GLU A 53 0.43 -6.05 -19.54
CA GLU A 53 0.29 -6.85 -20.77
C GLU A 53 -0.19 -8.28 -20.50
N LEU A 54 0.01 -8.80 -19.28
CA LEU A 54 -0.48 -10.11 -18.88
C LEU A 54 -1.92 -10.07 -18.38
N ALA A 55 -2.51 -8.90 -18.20
CA ALA A 55 -3.79 -8.72 -17.56
C ALA A 55 -4.89 -8.32 -18.56
N ASP A 56 -5.96 -9.09 -18.58
CA ASP A 56 -7.17 -8.79 -19.34
C ASP A 56 -8.30 -8.46 -18.34
N ALA A 57 -8.83 -7.24 -18.41
CA ALA A 57 -9.99 -6.84 -17.60
C ALA A 57 -11.28 -7.37 -18.25
N THR A 58 -12.10 -8.05 -17.46
CA THR A 58 -13.37 -8.62 -17.91
C THR A 58 -14.43 -8.44 -16.83
N SER A 59 -15.39 -7.55 -17.07
CA SER A 59 -16.58 -7.39 -16.20
C SER A 59 -16.29 -7.33 -14.69
N GLY A 60 -15.27 -6.56 -14.29
CA GLY A 60 -14.91 -6.39 -12.87
C GLY A 60 -13.98 -7.46 -12.29
N GLU A 61 -13.48 -8.36 -13.11
CA GLU A 61 -12.44 -9.34 -12.76
C GLU A 61 -11.22 -9.17 -13.68
N ILE A 62 -10.04 -9.47 -13.16
CA ILE A 62 -8.79 -9.47 -13.92
C ILE A 62 -8.40 -10.91 -14.23
N ARG A 63 -8.20 -11.21 -15.50
CA ARG A 63 -7.67 -12.50 -15.95
C ARG A 63 -6.22 -12.35 -16.37
N LEU A 64 -5.36 -13.17 -15.80
CA LEU A 64 -3.94 -13.20 -16.14
C LEU A 64 -3.67 -14.29 -17.17
N ARG A 65 -2.85 -13.95 -18.16
CA ARG A 65 -2.38 -14.88 -19.20
C ARG A 65 -1.17 -15.70 -18.75
N CYS A 66 -1.10 -16.06 -17.48
CA CYS A 66 -0.07 -16.89 -16.89
C CYS A 66 -0.72 -17.97 -16.00
N THR A 67 0.06 -18.95 -15.60
CA THR A 67 -0.29 -19.94 -14.59
C THR A 67 0.01 -19.44 -13.19
N LEU A 68 -0.52 -20.08 -12.14
CA LEU A 68 -0.18 -19.76 -10.75
C LEU A 68 1.32 -19.91 -10.48
N ALA A 69 1.95 -20.94 -11.07
CA ALA A 69 3.38 -21.16 -10.90
C ALA A 69 4.24 -20.03 -11.53
N GLU A 70 3.83 -19.50 -12.68
CA GLU A 70 4.46 -18.35 -13.32
C GLU A 70 4.19 -17.05 -12.53
N PHE A 71 2.98 -16.89 -12.02
CA PHE A 71 2.62 -15.74 -11.16
C PHE A 71 3.49 -15.68 -9.90
N GLU A 72 3.77 -16.83 -9.25
CA GLU A 72 4.64 -16.89 -8.07
C GLU A 72 6.11 -16.51 -8.36
N GLN A 73 6.53 -16.59 -9.62
CA GLN A 73 7.89 -16.21 -10.06
C GLN A 73 8.03 -14.74 -10.45
N LEU A 74 6.91 -14.00 -10.54
CA LEU A 74 6.96 -12.56 -10.80
C LEU A 74 7.64 -11.81 -9.64
N ASP A 75 8.16 -10.63 -9.93
CA ASP A 75 8.85 -9.80 -8.96
C ASP A 75 7.95 -9.47 -7.76
N PRO A 76 8.49 -9.49 -6.55
CA PRO A 76 7.73 -9.10 -5.37
C PRO A 76 7.42 -7.61 -5.39
N ALA A 77 6.19 -7.26 -5.04
CA ALA A 77 5.76 -5.87 -4.93
C ALA A 77 6.19 -5.21 -3.62
N GLU A 78 6.76 -5.99 -2.71
CA GLU A 78 7.21 -5.54 -1.40
C GLU A 78 8.52 -6.20 -1.04
N GLU A 79 9.43 -5.43 -0.47
CA GLU A 79 10.64 -5.91 0.17
C GLU A 79 10.49 -5.82 1.68
N THR A 80 10.89 -6.86 2.39
CA THR A 80 10.86 -6.89 3.84
C THR A 80 12.28 -6.79 4.37
N ASP A 81 12.64 -5.63 4.88
CA ASP A 81 13.92 -5.42 5.54
C ASP A 81 13.78 -5.63 7.05
N ILE A 82 14.66 -6.47 7.60
CA ILE A 82 14.87 -6.58 9.02
C ILE A 82 15.78 -5.41 9.41
N VAL A 83 15.21 -4.36 9.98
CA VAL A 83 16.05 -3.33 10.62
C VAL A 83 16.65 -3.97 11.84
N GLU A 84 17.89 -4.46 11.72
CA GLU A 84 18.70 -4.76 12.88
C GLU A 84 18.79 -3.48 13.69
N GLY A 85 17.98 -3.42 14.75
CA GLY A 85 17.83 -2.25 15.58
C GLY A 85 19.21 -1.75 15.97
N ALA A 86 19.43 -0.47 15.81
CA ALA A 86 20.51 0.21 16.51
C ALA A 86 20.42 -0.27 17.96
N GLY A 87 21.32 -1.20 18.30
CA GLY A 87 21.43 -1.67 19.66
C GLY A 87 21.51 -0.43 20.51
N TYR A 88 20.59 -0.27 21.41
CA TYR A 88 20.82 0.58 22.55
C TYR A 88 22.11 0.06 23.16
N GLY A 89 23.19 0.72 22.82
CA GLY A 89 24.47 0.58 23.48
C GLY A 89 24.25 1.02 24.91
N GLY A 90 23.73 0.11 25.72
CA GLY A 90 23.84 0.14 27.16
C GLY A 90 25.31 0.04 27.42
N GLY A 91 26.01 1.16 27.40
CA GLY A 91 27.36 1.28 27.89
C GLY A 91 27.33 0.86 29.34
N TYR A 92 27.72 -0.35 29.59
CA TYR A 92 28.26 -0.72 30.90
C TYR A 92 29.55 0.06 31.04
N GLY A 93 29.41 1.31 31.55
CA GLY A 93 30.54 2.07 32.01
C GLY A 93 31.25 1.24 33.03
N SER A 94 32.49 0.89 32.74
CA SER A 94 33.43 0.32 33.65
C SER A 94 33.38 1.11 34.95
N ALA A 95 33.08 0.43 36.05
CA ALA A 95 33.15 0.97 37.39
C ALA A 95 34.58 1.48 37.67
N ALA A 96 34.75 2.78 37.48
CA ALA A 96 35.85 3.49 38.09
C ALA A 96 35.50 3.64 39.57
N SER A 97 36.27 2.98 40.41
CA SER A 97 36.31 3.07 41.83
C SER A 97 36.32 4.52 42.32
N VAL A 98 35.24 4.94 42.98
CA VAL A 98 35.28 6.10 43.86
C VAL A 98 35.16 5.61 45.29
N GLN A 99 36.29 5.59 45.97
CA GLN A 99 36.38 5.52 47.41
C GLN A 99 35.88 6.84 47.99
N GLY A 100 34.90 6.80 48.90
CA GLY A 100 34.45 8.02 49.58
C GLY A 100 33.47 7.69 50.68
N TYR A 101 33.97 7.55 51.89
CA TYR A 101 33.44 7.69 53.25
C TYR A 101 31.96 8.08 53.43
N GLY A 102 31.28 7.40 54.35
CA GLY A 102 30.04 7.92 54.95
C GLY A 102 29.22 6.82 55.65
N ASN A 103 29.60 6.53 56.89
CA ASN A 103 28.84 5.77 57.87
C ASN A 103 27.57 6.51 58.29
N VAL A 104 26.40 5.86 58.30
CA VAL A 104 25.40 5.95 59.38
C VAL A 104 24.44 4.76 59.30
N GLY A 105 24.20 4.20 60.45
CA GLY A 105 23.44 2.98 60.66
C GLY A 105 21.93 3.13 60.67
N GLY A 106 21.27 2.02 60.83
CA GLY A 106 19.86 1.95 61.19
C GLY A 106 19.14 0.69 60.69
N MET A 107 19.11 -0.30 61.56
CA MET A 107 18.03 -1.27 61.83
C MET A 107 17.10 -1.71 60.69
N GLY A 108 17.15 -2.93 60.23
CA GLY A 108 16.31 -4.02 60.74
C GLY A 108 14.96 -4.11 60.11
N VAL A 109 14.67 -5.16 59.46
CA VAL A 109 13.61 -6.16 59.64
C VAL A 109 13.64 -7.12 58.46
N GLY A 110 13.70 -8.39 58.80
CA GLY A 110 13.65 -9.47 57.81
C GLY A 110 12.28 -9.58 57.14
N GLY A 111 12.35 -9.92 55.89
CA GLY A 111 11.21 -10.29 55.08
C GLY A 111 11.71 -11.12 53.90
N SER A 112 11.80 -12.44 54.11
CA SER A 112 12.04 -13.40 53.06
C SER A 112 10.77 -13.43 52.17
N VAL A 113 10.82 -12.80 51.04
CA VAL A 113 9.84 -13.00 49.94
C VAL A 113 10.53 -13.80 48.85
N SER A 114 10.22 -15.10 48.84
CA SER A 114 10.47 -15.96 47.70
C SER A 114 9.66 -15.38 46.50
N GLY A 115 10.29 -14.46 45.80
CA GLY A 115 9.74 -13.94 44.56
C GLY A 115 9.93 -14.97 43.46
N MET A 116 8.85 -15.65 43.13
CA MET A 116 8.69 -16.40 41.89
C MET A 116 8.99 -15.44 40.74
N GLY A 117 10.18 -15.54 40.16
CA GLY A 117 10.56 -14.83 38.95
C GLY A 117 9.74 -15.36 37.77
N ILE A 118 8.60 -14.75 37.51
CA ILE A 118 7.95 -14.88 36.22
C ILE A 118 8.86 -14.11 35.25
N GLY A 119 9.71 -14.85 34.56
CA GLY A 119 10.47 -14.34 33.42
C GLY A 119 9.49 -13.97 32.33
N MET A 120 9.00 -12.73 32.34
CA MET A 120 8.43 -12.13 31.17
C MET A 120 9.56 -11.95 30.16
N GLY A 121 9.70 -12.94 29.27
CA GLY A 121 10.51 -12.82 28.09
C GLY A 121 9.94 -11.66 27.28
N LEU A 122 10.54 -10.49 27.41
CA LEU A 122 10.36 -9.40 26.48
C LEU A 122 10.98 -9.88 25.17
N GLY A 123 10.17 -10.57 24.37
CA GLY A 123 10.54 -10.90 23.02
C GLY A 123 10.87 -9.58 22.31
N HIS A 124 12.13 -9.41 21.99
CA HIS A 124 12.56 -8.32 21.12
C HIS A 124 11.85 -8.53 19.79
N ARG A 125 10.76 -7.79 19.59
CA ARG A 125 10.14 -7.71 18.28
C ARG A 125 11.05 -6.83 17.44
N THR A 126 11.85 -7.46 16.62
CA THR A 126 12.61 -6.76 15.59
C THR A 126 11.58 -6.07 14.68
N PRO A 127 11.60 -4.76 14.54
CA PRO A 127 10.67 -4.09 13.64
C PRO A 127 10.97 -4.53 12.21
N LEU A 128 9.96 -5.10 11.56
CA LEU A 128 9.98 -5.38 10.13
C LEU A 128 9.51 -4.11 9.41
N VAL A 129 10.33 -3.59 8.52
CA VAL A 129 9.95 -2.50 7.62
C VAL A 129 9.60 -3.15 6.29
N VAL A 130 8.37 -2.93 5.86
CA VAL A 130 7.90 -3.35 4.55
C VAL A 130 8.00 -2.13 3.64
N THR A 131 8.81 -2.23 2.60
CA THR A 131 8.98 -1.20 1.57
C THR A 131 8.27 -1.65 0.31
N HIS A 132 7.47 -0.76 -0.28
CA HIS A 132 6.85 -1.04 -1.58
C HIS A 132 7.90 -0.91 -2.69
N THR A 133 7.94 -1.90 -3.55
CA THR A 133 8.79 -1.89 -4.74
C THR A 133 8.04 -1.19 -5.86
N VAL A 134 8.46 0.05 -6.17
CA VAL A 134 7.93 0.82 -7.30
C VAL A 134 9.08 1.01 -8.29
N PRO A 135 8.91 0.68 -9.58
CA PRO A 135 9.93 0.93 -10.59
C PRO A 135 10.33 2.40 -10.65
N LEU A 136 11.59 2.67 -10.96
CA LEU A 136 12.14 4.02 -10.94
C LEU A 136 11.42 4.95 -11.91
N GLY A 137 10.89 6.05 -11.40
CA GLY A 137 10.17 7.05 -12.19
C GLY A 137 8.68 6.77 -12.38
N GLU A 138 8.17 5.70 -11.81
CA GLU A 138 6.75 5.36 -11.81
C GLU A 138 6.06 5.80 -10.51
N ALA A 139 4.76 5.96 -10.54
CA ALA A 139 3.92 6.31 -9.41
C ALA A 139 3.01 5.13 -9.04
N GLU A 140 2.83 4.92 -7.75
CA GLU A 140 1.91 3.93 -7.21
C GLU A 140 0.57 4.61 -6.86
N VAL A 141 -0.52 4.01 -7.27
CA VAL A 141 -1.87 4.41 -6.84
C VAL A 141 -2.53 3.25 -6.12
N SER A 142 -2.82 3.48 -4.86
CA SER A 142 -3.45 2.52 -3.97
C SER A 142 -4.97 2.68 -3.93
N ARG A 143 -5.66 1.60 -3.53
CA ARG A 143 -7.08 1.69 -3.22
C ARG A 143 -7.29 2.66 -2.05
N HIS A 144 -8.32 3.50 -2.17
CA HIS A 144 -8.67 4.53 -1.19
C HIS A 144 -7.73 5.74 -1.16
N GLU A 145 -6.86 5.87 -2.14
CA GLU A 145 -6.08 7.08 -2.30
C GLU A 145 -6.98 8.28 -2.57
N HIS A 146 -6.67 9.41 -1.93
CA HIS A 146 -7.53 10.57 -1.98
C HIS A 146 -7.41 11.33 -3.28
N VAL A 147 -8.55 11.81 -3.79
CA VAL A 147 -8.64 12.65 -4.99
C VAL A 147 -9.02 14.06 -4.58
N HIS A 148 -8.23 15.03 -5.02
CA HIS A 148 -8.40 16.43 -4.71
C HIS A 148 -8.74 17.25 -5.95
N ALA A 149 -9.90 17.90 -5.91
CA ALA A 149 -10.28 18.97 -6.83
C ALA A 149 -9.60 20.29 -6.42
N LEU A 150 -9.73 21.35 -7.21
CA LEU A 150 -9.19 22.67 -6.91
C LEU A 150 -9.70 23.25 -5.57
N ASP A 151 -10.89 22.88 -5.18
CA ASP A 151 -11.62 23.39 -4.01
C ASP A 151 -11.74 22.36 -2.87
N GLY A 152 -10.94 21.30 -2.90
CA GLY A 152 -10.77 20.31 -1.81
C GLY A 152 -11.02 18.88 -2.23
N GLU A 153 -10.95 17.97 -1.26
CA GLU A 153 -11.12 16.53 -1.45
C GLU A 153 -12.52 16.17 -1.95
N ILE A 154 -12.60 15.23 -2.89
CA ILE A 154 -13.85 14.78 -3.51
C ILE A 154 -14.16 13.31 -3.28
N GLY A 155 -13.18 12.48 -2.94
CA GLY A 155 -13.39 11.06 -2.69
C GLY A 155 -12.11 10.26 -2.83
N GLN A 156 -12.27 8.99 -3.12
CA GLN A 156 -11.17 8.02 -3.18
C GLN A 156 -11.15 7.28 -4.52
N VAL A 157 -9.94 6.92 -4.96
CA VAL A 157 -9.73 6.13 -6.18
C VAL A 157 -10.36 4.75 -6.01
N GLU A 158 -11.12 4.32 -7.02
CA GLU A 158 -11.70 2.99 -7.13
C GLU A 158 -11.03 2.17 -8.25
N GLY A 159 -10.49 2.84 -9.25
CA GLY A 159 -9.82 2.19 -10.38
C GLY A 159 -9.52 3.14 -11.52
N PHE A 160 -9.22 2.54 -12.65
CA PHE A 160 -8.88 3.23 -13.89
C PHE A 160 -9.62 2.62 -15.08
N VAL A 161 -9.95 3.46 -16.04
CA VAL A 161 -10.38 3.04 -17.38
C VAL A 161 -9.21 3.24 -18.31
N MET A 162 -8.83 2.18 -19.01
CA MET A 162 -7.69 2.18 -19.92
C MET A 162 -8.09 1.76 -21.34
N ASP A 163 -7.32 2.22 -22.30
CA ASP A 163 -7.34 1.65 -23.63
C ASP A 163 -6.53 0.33 -23.64
N PRO A 164 -7.13 -0.81 -24.02
CA PRO A 164 -6.42 -2.09 -24.00
C PRO A 164 -5.33 -2.22 -25.09
N ALA A 165 -5.23 -1.28 -26.02
CA ALA A 165 -4.24 -1.33 -27.10
C ALA A 165 -2.88 -0.78 -26.67
N ASP A 166 -2.87 0.27 -25.85
CA ASP A 166 -1.66 0.97 -25.42
C ASP A 166 -1.56 1.17 -23.90
N HIS A 167 -2.54 0.65 -23.15
CA HIS A 167 -2.65 0.75 -21.69
C HIS A 167 -2.69 2.19 -21.16
N GLN A 168 -3.01 3.17 -22.03
CA GLN A 168 -3.20 4.55 -21.61
C GLN A 168 -4.45 4.70 -20.75
N VAL A 169 -4.30 5.38 -19.63
CA VAL A 169 -5.43 5.74 -18.76
C VAL A 169 -6.27 6.80 -19.47
N THR A 170 -7.54 6.52 -19.65
CA THR A 170 -8.51 7.47 -20.22
C THR A 170 -9.33 8.16 -19.14
N HIS A 171 -9.67 7.44 -18.08
CA HIS A 171 -10.41 7.99 -16.94
C HIS A 171 -9.92 7.40 -15.61
N VAL A 172 -10.02 8.19 -14.55
CA VAL A 172 -9.90 7.76 -13.18
C VAL A 172 -11.30 7.50 -12.62
N LEU A 173 -11.52 6.31 -12.09
CA LEU A 173 -12.77 5.95 -11.43
C LEU A 173 -12.71 6.36 -9.97
N LEU A 174 -13.70 7.12 -9.55
CA LEU A 174 -13.81 7.69 -8.23
C LEU A 174 -15.06 7.15 -7.54
N ARG A 175 -14.89 6.73 -6.29
CA ARG A 175 -16.01 6.57 -5.38
C ARG A 175 -16.20 7.87 -4.62
N GLU A 176 -17.33 8.49 -4.87
CA GLU A 176 -17.71 9.73 -4.22
C GLU A 176 -17.96 9.53 -2.72
N GLY A 177 -17.43 10.46 -1.91
CA GLY A 177 -17.76 10.59 -0.49
C GLY A 177 -19.21 11.10 -0.29
N HIS A 178 -19.62 11.27 0.94
CA HIS A 178 -20.98 11.50 1.44
C HIS A 178 -21.81 12.67 0.84
N ILE A 179 -21.29 13.43 -0.12
CA ILE A 179 -21.90 14.70 -0.52
C ILE A 179 -23.05 14.53 -1.52
N TRP A 180 -23.01 13.55 -2.44
CA TRP A 180 -24.00 13.45 -3.52
C TRP A 180 -24.62 12.06 -3.78
N GLY A 181 -24.54 11.16 -2.80
CA GLY A 181 -25.00 9.78 -2.97
C GLY A 181 -23.92 8.92 -3.65
N ARG A 182 -23.97 7.63 -3.46
CA ARG A 182 -22.99 6.66 -3.98
C ARG A 182 -23.03 6.62 -5.52
N LYS A 183 -22.40 7.58 -6.18
CA LYS A 183 -22.19 7.58 -7.62
C LYS A 183 -20.73 7.26 -7.91
N GLU A 184 -20.51 6.34 -8.80
CA GLU A 184 -19.22 6.17 -9.46
C GLU A 184 -19.10 7.28 -10.50
N VAL A 185 -18.03 8.05 -10.42
CA VAL A 185 -17.74 9.14 -11.35
C VAL A 185 -16.47 8.81 -12.10
N ALA A 186 -16.52 8.90 -13.41
CA ALA A 186 -15.33 8.75 -14.25
C ALA A 186 -14.78 10.14 -14.58
N ILE A 187 -13.59 10.42 -14.10
CA ILE A 187 -12.89 11.68 -14.33
C ILE A 187 -11.97 11.50 -15.53
N PRO A 188 -12.12 12.30 -16.61
CA PRO A 188 -11.24 12.19 -17.74
C PRO A 188 -9.80 12.51 -17.34
N ILE A 189 -8.86 11.76 -17.88
CA ILE A 189 -7.43 11.90 -17.54
C ILE A 189 -6.88 13.30 -17.84
N SER A 190 -7.47 14.02 -18.77
CA SER A 190 -7.12 15.42 -19.07
C SER A 190 -7.38 16.40 -17.91
N ALA A 191 -8.21 16.01 -16.96
CA ALA A 191 -8.44 16.78 -15.74
C ALA A 191 -7.43 16.46 -14.61
N VAL A 192 -6.61 15.44 -14.76
CA VAL A 192 -5.57 15.04 -13.78
C VAL A 192 -4.30 15.86 -14.03
N VAL A 193 -3.76 16.43 -12.96
CA VAL A 193 -2.51 17.23 -12.99
C VAL A 193 -1.34 16.41 -12.47
N THR A 194 -1.55 15.71 -11.36
CA THR A 194 -0.52 14.84 -10.75
C THR A 194 -1.16 13.60 -10.17
N VAL A 195 -0.39 12.52 -10.14
CA VAL A 195 -0.75 11.23 -9.53
C VAL A 195 0.22 10.82 -8.42
N ASP A 196 1.10 11.74 -8.02
CA ASP A 196 2.05 11.55 -6.95
C ASP A 196 1.47 12.06 -5.63
N GLU A 197 1.62 11.29 -4.55
CA GLU A 197 1.01 11.58 -3.23
C GLU A 197 -0.50 11.90 -3.28
N GLY A 198 -1.25 11.16 -4.08
CA GLY A 198 -2.68 11.37 -4.34
C GLY A 198 -2.95 11.97 -5.72
N ILE A 199 -4.20 11.86 -6.15
CA ILE A 199 -4.62 12.40 -7.45
C ILE A 199 -5.11 13.83 -7.29
N ARG A 200 -4.49 14.76 -8.03
CA ARG A 200 -4.89 16.16 -8.06
C ARG A 200 -5.49 16.53 -9.40
N LEU A 201 -6.60 17.25 -9.36
CA LEU A 201 -7.37 17.68 -10.54
C LEU A 201 -7.24 19.18 -10.78
N ASN A 202 -7.43 19.58 -12.04
CA ASN A 202 -7.52 20.99 -12.45
C ASN A 202 -8.98 21.50 -12.58
N ILE A 203 -9.93 20.76 -12.02
CA ILE A 203 -11.37 21.07 -12.02
C ILE A 203 -11.93 21.17 -10.61
N THR A 204 -13.06 21.88 -10.45
CA THR A 204 -13.75 22.04 -9.18
C THR A 204 -14.71 20.89 -8.89
N LYS A 205 -15.15 20.77 -7.62
CA LYS A 205 -16.19 19.80 -7.21
C LYS A 205 -17.47 19.93 -8.04
N GLU A 206 -17.89 21.14 -8.30
CA GLU A 206 -19.08 21.40 -9.12
C GLU A 206 -18.91 20.86 -10.54
N GLN A 207 -17.73 21.05 -11.13
CA GLN A 207 -17.43 20.53 -12.46
C GLN A 207 -17.39 19.01 -12.47
N VAL A 208 -16.83 18.38 -11.41
CA VAL A 208 -16.87 16.91 -11.24
C VAL A 208 -18.30 16.39 -11.18
N GLY A 209 -19.18 17.05 -10.40
CA GLY A 209 -20.59 16.66 -10.26
C GLY A 209 -21.39 16.77 -11.58
N ASN A 210 -20.91 17.56 -12.53
CA ASN A 210 -21.53 17.73 -13.85
C ASN A 210 -20.93 16.79 -14.93
N LEU A 211 -19.95 15.95 -14.60
CA LEU A 211 -19.42 14.96 -15.52
C LEU A 211 -20.49 13.91 -15.88
N PRO A 212 -20.52 13.45 -17.14
CA PRO A 212 -21.42 12.39 -17.54
C PRO A 212 -21.03 11.09 -16.82
N PRO A 213 -22.03 10.24 -16.47
CA PRO A 213 -21.72 8.90 -15.99
C PRO A 213 -20.99 8.11 -17.07
N LEU A 214 -20.16 7.16 -16.64
CA LEU A 214 -19.53 6.22 -17.57
C LEU A 214 -20.64 5.44 -18.30
N ALA A 215 -20.56 5.41 -19.63
CA ALA A 215 -21.56 4.76 -20.50
C ALA A 215 -21.22 3.28 -20.72
#